data_8501d7f44c3d3203782337b5edb928c8
#
_entry.id   8501d7f44c3d3203782337b5edb928c8
#
_cell.length_a   1.000
_cell.length_b   1.000
_cell.length_c   1.000
_cell.angle_alpha   90.00
_cell.angle_beta   90.00
_cell.angle_gamma   90.00
#
_symmetry.space_group_name_H-M   'P 1'
#
loop_
_entity.id
_entity.type
_entity.pdbx_description
1 polymer ?
#
loop_
_entity_poly.entity_id
_entity_poly.type
_entity_poly.pdbx_seq_one_letter_code
_entity_poly.pdbx_strand_id
1 'polypeptide(L)'
;MAQKPRPAIITIMGHVDHGKTTLLDHLRKSNVVAGEAGGITQHIGAYSIKHNGKDITFIDTPGHAAFNKMRERGAKVTDIVVLVVAANDGVKPQTIESIRHIKNSKVPVVVAINKIDLPDVNPDLAKAGLAEHGLVVTDYGGDIEAVEISALKGKGIDKLLETINLISELQEITADPDAPLEAVVIESSKDAKKGVTATVVVKNGTLSIKQDIYADGVEGRVKKLSSATGENLIQVLPGFPAEIIGFKDAPSVGSVVKDSSATYPEVSEDKSKDKNVEAGAESDESDKESKDDWGDIDFSQLIEDEGKPELNLIIKADTEGTLEAIMQTIDLDSTNVLKSGVGAVTESDIEMAKTSETLIISFHTKVSNKIKKMAKAEGVKIKSYDIIYKLIEDFQKQMLKLIEPTIDEVVLGEAEIMQIFEMKGDKIAGSKVKTGEIKKNDLFHLKRDDKIIASPAVKNMMHGKEEITNVKAKSEFGMTFKNKKLDFQVGDIIVAYKIEDDE
;
A
#
# COMPACT_ATOMS: atom_id res chain seq x y z
N MET A 1 20.88 -38.76 -5.35
CA MET A 1 19.99 -37.91 -4.57
C MET A 1 18.56 -38.32 -4.93
N ALA A 2 17.74 -38.65 -3.95
CA ALA A 2 16.44 -39.25 -4.22
C ALA A 2 15.38 -38.13 -4.25
N GLN A 3 15.02 -37.70 -5.43
CA GLN A 3 13.89 -36.78 -5.64
C GLN A 3 12.59 -37.45 -5.16
N LYS A 4 11.87 -36.78 -4.28
CA LYS A 4 10.59 -37.27 -3.74
C LYS A 4 9.48 -36.26 -4.12
N PRO A 5 8.26 -36.73 -4.42
CA PRO A 5 7.12 -35.83 -4.59
C PRO A 5 6.96 -34.94 -3.36
N ARG A 6 6.71 -33.65 -3.59
CA ARG A 6 6.40 -32.69 -2.55
C ARG A 6 5.05 -32.00 -2.79
N PRO A 7 4.44 -31.41 -1.76
CA PRO A 7 3.27 -30.56 -1.93
C PRO A 7 3.50 -29.47 -2.98
N ALA A 8 2.54 -29.30 -3.87
CA ALA A 8 2.54 -28.19 -4.80
C ALA A 8 2.31 -26.87 -4.04
N ILE A 9 3.03 -25.83 -4.45
CA ILE A 9 2.90 -24.48 -3.92
C ILE A 9 2.02 -23.68 -4.88
N ILE A 10 0.88 -23.21 -4.41
CA ILE A 10 -0.15 -22.56 -5.19
C ILE A 10 -0.27 -21.11 -4.78
N THR A 11 -0.21 -20.18 -5.72
CA THR A 11 -0.54 -18.77 -5.44
C THR A 11 -1.93 -18.47 -6.00
N ILE A 12 -2.75 -17.77 -5.20
CA ILE A 12 -4.07 -17.31 -5.62
C ILE A 12 -3.96 -15.86 -6.05
N MET A 13 -4.38 -15.58 -7.30
CA MET A 13 -4.35 -14.25 -7.91
C MET A 13 -5.73 -13.84 -8.41
N GLY A 14 -5.90 -12.55 -8.73
CA GLY A 14 -7.13 -11.99 -9.30
C GLY A 14 -7.48 -10.64 -8.66
N HIS A 15 -8.53 -10.02 -9.17
CA HIS A 15 -8.99 -8.70 -8.75
C HIS A 15 -9.49 -8.67 -7.30
N VAL A 16 -9.50 -7.49 -6.68
CA VAL A 16 -10.21 -7.23 -5.41
C VAL A 16 -11.68 -7.63 -5.59
N ASP A 17 -12.34 -8.12 -4.55
CA ASP A 17 -13.75 -8.55 -4.52
C ASP A 17 -14.12 -9.73 -5.45
N HIS A 18 -13.18 -10.35 -6.16
CA HIS A 18 -13.45 -11.59 -6.89
C HIS A 18 -13.58 -12.82 -5.99
N GLY A 19 -13.37 -12.67 -4.67
CA GLY A 19 -13.58 -13.71 -3.66
C GLY A 19 -12.38 -14.61 -3.40
N LYS A 20 -11.15 -14.11 -3.61
CA LYS A 20 -9.90 -14.82 -3.27
C LYS A 20 -9.84 -15.20 -1.79
N THR A 21 -10.01 -14.22 -0.90
CA THR A 21 -9.98 -14.44 0.55
C THR A 21 -11.13 -15.34 1.02
N THR A 22 -12.32 -15.22 0.41
CA THR A 22 -13.45 -16.11 0.69
C THR A 22 -13.14 -17.57 0.29
N LEU A 23 -12.46 -17.76 -0.86
CA LEU A 23 -12.01 -19.10 -1.29
C LEU A 23 -11.01 -19.67 -0.29
N LEU A 24 -10.03 -18.87 0.13
CA LEU A 24 -9.01 -19.28 1.10
C LEU A 24 -9.60 -19.59 2.47
N ASP A 25 -10.56 -18.78 2.95
CA ASP A 25 -11.27 -19.03 4.20
C ASP A 25 -12.03 -20.36 4.15
N HIS A 26 -12.68 -20.62 3.02
CA HIS A 26 -13.36 -21.92 2.81
C HIS A 26 -12.37 -23.10 2.88
N LEU A 27 -11.21 -22.97 2.23
CA LEU A 27 -10.17 -24.00 2.22
C LEU A 27 -9.54 -24.20 3.61
N ARG A 28 -9.32 -23.14 4.37
CA ARG A 28 -8.77 -23.19 5.75
C ARG A 28 -9.81 -23.61 6.79
N LYS A 29 -11.09 -23.60 6.45
CA LYS A 29 -12.21 -23.70 7.41
C LYS A 29 -12.12 -22.64 8.51
N SER A 30 -11.76 -21.43 8.13
CA SER A 30 -11.54 -20.27 9.00
C SER A 30 -12.34 -19.06 8.48
N ASN A 31 -12.35 -17.98 9.23
CA ASN A 31 -12.99 -16.72 8.84
C ASN A 31 -12.00 -15.57 9.08
N VAL A 32 -10.95 -15.52 8.25
CA VAL A 32 -9.89 -14.51 8.36
C VAL A 32 -10.40 -13.14 7.85
N VAL A 33 -11.24 -13.14 6.82
CA VAL A 33 -11.88 -11.90 6.27
C VAL A 33 -12.48 -11.04 7.37
N ALA A 34 -13.16 -11.66 8.35
CA ALA A 34 -13.80 -10.91 9.45
C ALA A 34 -12.81 -10.26 10.43
N GLY A 35 -11.54 -10.65 10.40
CA GLY A 35 -10.49 -10.15 11.29
C GLY A 35 -9.55 -9.12 10.65
N GLU A 36 -9.56 -8.99 9.33
CA GLU A 36 -8.70 -8.06 8.60
C GLU A 36 -9.29 -6.65 8.55
N ALA A 37 -8.44 -5.63 8.74
CA ALA A 37 -8.86 -4.24 8.67
C ALA A 37 -9.39 -3.90 7.26
N GLY A 38 -10.63 -3.41 7.19
CA GLY A 38 -11.30 -3.10 5.93
C GLY A 38 -11.79 -4.32 5.15
N GLY A 39 -11.66 -5.56 5.67
CA GLY A 39 -12.09 -6.79 4.98
C GLY A 39 -11.27 -7.14 3.74
N ILE A 40 -10.05 -6.62 3.63
CA ILE A 40 -9.12 -6.86 2.51
C ILE A 40 -7.82 -7.49 3.02
N THR A 41 -7.27 -8.43 2.26
CA THR A 41 -5.97 -9.02 2.55
C THR A 41 -4.86 -8.03 2.24
N GLN A 42 -4.05 -7.71 3.25
CA GLN A 42 -2.93 -6.77 3.15
C GLN A 42 -1.56 -7.42 3.45
N HIS A 43 -1.55 -8.66 3.94
CA HIS A 43 -0.36 -9.46 4.21
C HIS A 43 -0.31 -10.69 3.34
N ILE A 44 0.90 -11.18 3.06
CA ILE A 44 1.06 -12.49 2.41
C ILE A 44 1.02 -13.58 3.49
N GLY A 45 0.08 -14.49 3.35
CA GLY A 45 -0.01 -15.70 4.18
C GLY A 45 0.37 -16.95 3.41
N ALA A 46 0.95 -17.93 4.09
CA ALA A 46 1.19 -19.26 3.51
C ALA A 46 0.69 -20.34 4.46
N TYR A 47 -0.04 -21.33 3.94
CA TYR A 47 -0.57 -22.44 4.74
C TYR A 47 -0.77 -23.68 3.88
N SER A 48 -0.85 -24.85 4.52
CA SER A 48 -1.07 -26.12 3.84
C SER A 48 -2.39 -26.73 4.25
N ILE A 49 -3.06 -27.36 3.28
CA ILE A 49 -4.26 -28.17 3.50
C ILE A 49 -4.01 -29.59 3.01
N LYS A 50 -4.84 -30.52 3.48
CA LYS A 50 -4.82 -31.90 3.00
C LYS A 50 -6.11 -32.21 2.24
N HIS A 51 -5.98 -32.64 0.98
CA HIS A 51 -7.10 -33.04 0.13
C HIS A 51 -6.80 -34.40 -0.51
N ASN A 52 -7.70 -35.37 -0.32
CA ASN A 52 -7.56 -36.74 -0.84
C ASN A 52 -6.19 -37.40 -0.53
N GLY A 53 -5.67 -37.15 0.68
CA GLY A 53 -4.40 -37.70 1.13
C GLY A 53 -3.16 -36.97 0.68
N LYS A 54 -3.25 -35.96 -0.20
CA LYS A 54 -2.18 -35.10 -0.69
C LYS A 54 -2.18 -33.75 0.03
N ASP A 55 -1.00 -33.26 0.34
CA ASP A 55 -0.82 -31.92 0.90
C ASP A 55 -0.67 -30.91 -0.23
N ILE A 56 -1.30 -29.73 -0.09
CA ILE A 56 -1.23 -28.60 -1.01
C ILE A 56 -0.94 -27.35 -0.19
N THR A 57 0.04 -26.58 -0.60
CA THR A 57 0.40 -25.31 0.06
C THR A 57 -0.13 -24.12 -0.73
N PHE A 58 -0.86 -23.26 -0.08
CA PHE A 58 -1.40 -22.02 -0.65
C PHE A 58 -0.63 -20.83 -0.14
N ILE A 59 -0.36 -19.89 -1.07
CA ILE A 59 0.14 -18.55 -0.78
C ILE A 59 -0.98 -17.57 -1.10
N ASP A 60 -1.42 -16.83 -0.08
CA ASP A 60 -2.39 -15.75 -0.21
C ASP A 60 -1.68 -14.46 -0.59
N THR A 61 -2.11 -13.83 -1.69
CA THR A 61 -1.55 -12.56 -2.13
C THR A 61 -2.61 -11.46 -2.15
N PRO A 62 -2.29 -10.24 -1.64
CA PRO A 62 -3.21 -9.11 -1.73
C PRO A 62 -3.61 -8.80 -3.16
N GLY A 63 -4.90 -8.50 -3.37
CA GLY A 63 -5.44 -8.20 -4.71
C GLY A 63 -5.13 -6.79 -5.22
N HIS A 64 -4.83 -5.85 -4.33
CA HIS A 64 -4.71 -4.43 -4.63
C HIS A 64 -3.46 -4.08 -5.48
N ALA A 65 -3.58 -3.06 -6.36
CA ALA A 65 -2.48 -2.61 -7.24
C ALA A 65 -1.20 -2.27 -6.46
N ALA A 66 -1.29 -1.61 -5.32
CA ALA A 66 -0.15 -1.29 -4.46
C ALA A 66 0.73 -2.50 -4.09
N PHE A 67 0.20 -3.73 -4.14
CA PHE A 67 0.91 -4.96 -3.82
C PHE A 67 1.42 -5.72 -5.04
N ASN A 68 1.70 -5.02 -6.14
CA ASN A 68 2.12 -5.62 -7.41
C ASN A 68 3.36 -6.51 -7.27
N LYS A 69 4.41 -6.03 -6.60
CA LYS A 69 5.62 -6.84 -6.35
C LYS A 69 5.36 -8.08 -5.51
N MET A 70 4.41 -8.03 -4.58
CA MET A 70 4.01 -9.21 -3.81
C MET A 70 3.42 -10.30 -4.72
N ARG A 71 2.58 -9.92 -5.71
CA ARG A 71 2.03 -10.85 -6.70
C ARG A 71 3.09 -11.41 -7.63
N GLU A 72 4.02 -10.58 -8.10
CA GLU A 72 5.15 -11.01 -8.92
C GLU A 72 6.01 -12.05 -8.19
N ARG A 73 6.33 -11.81 -6.92
CA ARG A 73 7.09 -12.75 -6.09
C ARG A 73 6.31 -14.04 -5.82
N GLY A 74 5.02 -13.92 -5.52
CA GLY A 74 4.13 -15.06 -5.40
C GLY A 74 4.23 -15.94 -6.62
N ALA A 75 4.12 -15.38 -7.84
CA ALA A 75 4.23 -16.13 -9.09
C ALA A 75 5.60 -16.82 -9.28
N LYS A 76 6.71 -16.18 -8.87
CA LYS A 76 8.05 -16.76 -8.99
C LYS A 76 8.31 -17.93 -8.02
N VAL A 77 7.64 -17.94 -6.86
CA VAL A 77 7.81 -18.97 -5.83
C VAL A 77 6.91 -20.17 -6.08
N THR A 78 5.82 -19.97 -6.79
CA THR A 78 4.74 -20.94 -6.96
C THR A 78 5.05 -21.99 -8.04
N ASP A 79 4.36 -23.12 -7.95
CA ASP A 79 4.39 -24.18 -8.97
C ASP A 79 3.16 -24.09 -9.89
N ILE A 80 2.03 -23.63 -9.37
CA ILE A 80 0.76 -23.45 -10.10
C ILE A 80 0.08 -22.19 -9.61
N VAL A 81 -0.49 -21.38 -10.50
CA VAL A 81 -1.31 -20.23 -10.14
C VAL A 81 -2.80 -20.56 -10.26
N VAL A 82 -3.61 -20.16 -9.28
CA VAL A 82 -5.06 -20.15 -9.40
C VAL A 82 -5.51 -18.70 -9.63
N LEU A 83 -6.01 -18.42 -10.83
CA LEU A 83 -6.55 -17.11 -11.19
C LEU A 83 -8.06 -17.08 -10.92
N VAL A 84 -8.47 -16.29 -9.92
CA VAL A 84 -9.88 -16.15 -9.52
C VAL A 84 -10.52 -15.00 -10.28
N VAL A 85 -11.59 -15.30 -11.03
CA VAL A 85 -12.38 -14.32 -11.79
C VAL A 85 -13.83 -14.45 -11.39
N ALA A 86 -14.49 -13.36 -11.03
CA ALA A 86 -15.89 -13.40 -10.68
C ALA A 86 -16.78 -13.44 -11.95
N ALA A 87 -17.75 -14.35 -12.00
CA ALA A 87 -18.63 -14.57 -13.16
C ALA A 87 -19.52 -13.36 -13.49
N ASN A 88 -19.83 -12.51 -12.49
CA ASN A 88 -20.64 -11.30 -12.65
C ASN A 88 -19.83 -10.09 -13.12
N ASP A 89 -18.50 -10.07 -12.89
CA ASP A 89 -17.63 -8.91 -13.16
C ASP A 89 -16.70 -9.13 -14.36
N GLY A 90 -16.37 -10.37 -14.67
CA GLY A 90 -15.43 -10.71 -15.74
C GLY A 90 -13.98 -10.28 -15.48
N VAL A 91 -13.25 -9.98 -16.55
CA VAL A 91 -11.86 -9.54 -16.48
C VAL A 91 -11.79 -8.06 -16.10
N LYS A 92 -11.00 -7.75 -15.07
CA LYS A 92 -10.78 -6.40 -14.52
C LYS A 92 -9.30 -6.02 -14.64
N PRO A 93 -8.90 -4.75 -14.48
CA PRO A 93 -7.51 -4.32 -14.63
C PRO A 93 -6.49 -5.16 -13.84
N GLN A 94 -6.74 -5.44 -12.56
CA GLN A 94 -5.85 -6.30 -11.75
C GLN A 94 -5.87 -7.77 -12.19
N THR A 95 -6.91 -8.23 -12.89
CA THR A 95 -6.93 -9.54 -13.54
C THR A 95 -5.95 -9.55 -14.71
N ILE A 96 -5.94 -8.49 -15.53
CA ILE A 96 -5.00 -8.31 -16.65
C ILE A 96 -3.56 -8.28 -16.15
N GLU A 97 -3.29 -7.55 -15.07
CA GLU A 97 -1.99 -7.51 -14.41
C GLU A 97 -1.57 -8.91 -13.94
N SER A 98 -2.47 -9.64 -13.27
CA SER A 98 -2.23 -11.02 -12.84
C SER A 98 -1.90 -11.93 -14.04
N ILE A 99 -2.61 -11.78 -15.16
CA ILE A 99 -2.34 -12.51 -16.41
C ILE A 99 -0.93 -12.20 -16.93
N ARG A 100 -0.49 -10.94 -16.86
CA ARG A 100 0.87 -10.54 -17.26
C ARG A 100 1.93 -11.25 -16.40
N HIS A 101 1.74 -11.27 -15.07
CA HIS A 101 2.66 -11.98 -14.16
C HIS A 101 2.71 -13.49 -14.43
N ILE A 102 1.55 -14.13 -14.68
CA ILE A 102 1.46 -15.55 -15.03
C ILE A 102 2.23 -15.84 -16.30
N LYS A 103 2.04 -15.05 -17.36
CA LYS A 103 2.74 -15.22 -18.63
C LYS A 103 4.25 -15.04 -18.50
N ASN A 104 4.69 -14.05 -17.71
CA ASN A 104 6.10 -13.77 -17.49
C ASN A 104 6.80 -14.88 -16.68
N SER A 105 6.12 -15.46 -15.70
CA SER A 105 6.65 -16.55 -14.87
C SER A 105 6.59 -17.90 -15.56
N LYS A 106 5.81 -18.06 -16.64
CA LYS A 106 5.61 -19.32 -17.38
C LYS A 106 5.11 -20.48 -16.49
N VAL A 107 4.40 -20.14 -15.44
CA VAL A 107 3.86 -21.11 -14.47
C VAL A 107 2.50 -21.59 -14.97
N PRO A 108 2.16 -22.90 -14.82
CA PRO A 108 0.82 -23.40 -15.11
C PRO A 108 -0.26 -22.63 -14.36
N VAL A 109 -1.39 -22.40 -15.04
CA VAL A 109 -2.52 -21.66 -14.46
C VAL A 109 -3.80 -22.49 -14.51
N VAL A 110 -4.59 -22.38 -13.43
CA VAL A 110 -5.98 -22.85 -13.37
C VAL A 110 -6.86 -21.64 -13.16
N VAL A 111 -7.92 -21.52 -13.94
CA VAL A 111 -8.89 -20.45 -13.77
C VAL A 111 -10.03 -20.92 -12.86
N ALA A 112 -10.31 -20.16 -11.79
CA ALA A 112 -11.46 -20.37 -10.91
C ALA A 112 -12.49 -19.29 -11.18
N ILE A 113 -13.58 -19.62 -11.91
CA ILE A 113 -14.68 -18.70 -12.19
C ILE A 113 -15.61 -18.71 -10.98
N ASN A 114 -15.54 -17.69 -10.15
CA ASN A 114 -16.19 -17.61 -8.86
C ASN A 114 -17.55 -16.88 -8.92
N LYS A 115 -18.31 -16.95 -7.83
CA LYS A 115 -19.63 -16.34 -7.64
C LYS A 115 -20.72 -16.87 -8.56
N ILE A 116 -20.64 -18.15 -8.97
CA ILE A 116 -21.68 -18.79 -9.80
C ILE A 116 -23.01 -19.00 -9.03
N ASP A 117 -23.06 -18.66 -7.76
CA ASP A 117 -24.25 -18.71 -6.92
C ASP A 117 -25.13 -17.45 -7.02
N LEU A 118 -24.63 -16.39 -7.63
CA LEU A 118 -25.40 -15.18 -7.89
C LEU A 118 -26.40 -15.40 -9.02
N PRO A 119 -27.57 -14.74 -8.99
CA PRO A 119 -28.54 -14.83 -10.08
C PRO A 119 -27.98 -14.12 -11.35
N ASP A 120 -28.43 -14.62 -12.50
CA ASP A 120 -28.17 -14.02 -13.82
C ASP A 120 -26.69 -13.83 -14.20
N VAL A 121 -25.78 -14.63 -13.62
CA VAL A 121 -24.37 -14.63 -14.01
C VAL A 121 -24.12 -15.51 -15.24
N ASN A 122 -23.21 -15.06 -16.08
CA ASN A 122 -22.78 -15.81 -17.24
C ASN A 122 -21.27 -16.10 -17.19
N PRO A 123 -20.84 -17.32 -16.78
CA PRO A 123 -19.44 -17.71 -16.75
C PRO A 123 -18.72 -17.57 -18.09
N ASP A 124 -19.44 -17.71 -19.22
CA ASP A 124 -18.86 -17.64 -20.57
C ASP A 124 -18.35 -16.24 -20.91
N LEU A 125 -18.93 -15.17 -20.34
CA LEU A 125 -18.38 -13.81 -20.47
C LEU A 125 -16.99 -13.69 -19.84
N ALA A 126 -16.79 -14.30 -18.67
CA ALA A 126 -15.47 -14.31 -18.03
C ALA A 126 -14.47 -15.12 -18.87
N LYS A 127 -14.88 -16.28 -19.42
CA LYS A 127 -14.03 -17.11 -20.30
C LYS A 127 -13.64 -16.37 -21.59
N ALA A 128 -14.60 -15.66 -22.21
CA ALA A 128 -14.36 -14.86 -23.41
C ALA A 128 -13.36 -13.71 -23.12
N GLY A 129 -13.57 -12.96 -22.04
CA GLY A 129 -12.64 -11.89 -21.65
C GLY A 129 -11.22 -12.41 -21.34
N LEU A 130 -11.08 -13.60 -20.75
CA LEU A 130 -9.76 -14.22 -20.54
C LEU A 130 -9.08 -14.56 -21.89
N ALA A 131 -9.85 -15.07 -22.86
CA ALA A 131 -9.33 -15.39 -24.18
C ALA A 131 -8.84 -14.14 -24.92
N GLU A 132 -9.51 -13.00 -24.82
CA GLU A 132 -9.07 -11.70 -25.37
C GLU A 132 -7.70 -11.28 -24.83
N HIS A 133 -7.40 -11.62 -23.56
CA HIS A 133 -6.09 -11.38 -22.94
C HIS A 133 -5.13 -12.56 -23.09
N GLY A 134 -5.44 -13.52 -23.99
CA GLY A 134 -4.58 -14.65 -24.37
C GLY A 134 -4.44 -15.73 -23.31
N LEU A 135 -5.45 -15.92 -22.45
CA LEU A 135 -5.66 -17.11 -21.63
C LEU A 135 -6.87 -17.86 -22.20
N VAL A 136 -6.61 -18.80 -23.11
CA VAL A 136 -7.67 -19.58 -23.77
C VAL A 136 -7.94 -20.85 -22.96
N VAL A 137 -9.16 -20.97 -22.46
CA VAL A 137 -9.59 -22.12 -21.66
C VAL A 137 -9.94 -23.32 -22.55
N THR A 138 -9.93 -24.54 -21.97
CA THR A 138 -10.21 -25.78 -22.68
C THR A 138 -11.57 -25.79 -23.37
N ASP A 139 -12.59 -25.13 -22.78
CA ASP A 139 -13.91 -24.96 -23.41
C ASP A 139 -13.88 -24.20 -24.74
N TYR A 140 -12.85 -23.38 -24.97
CA TYR A 140 -12.61 -22.61 -26.21
C TYR A 140 -11.45 -23.17 -27.04
N GLY A 141 -11.03 -24.42 -26.78
CA GLY A 141 -9.97 -25.10 -27.52
C GLY A 141 -8.53 -24.72 -27.09
N GLY A 142 -8.36 -24.08 -25.95
CA GLY A 142 -7.08 -23.82 -25.32
C GLY A 142 -6.60 -24.97 -24.43
N ASP A 143 -5.57 -24.69 -23.65
CA ASP A 143 -4.88 -25.62 -22.75
C ASP A 143 -5.07 -25.30 -21.26
N ILE A 144 -5.85 -24.28 -20.93
CA ILE A 144 -6.05 -23.81 -19.57
C ILE A 144 -7.36 -24.36 -18.99
N GLU A 145 -7.26 -25.07 -17.88
CA GLU A 145 -8.44 -25.58 -17.18
C GLU A 145 -9.19 -24.46 -16.46
N ALA A 146 -10.52 -24.40 -16.68
CA ALA A 146 -11.41 -23.49 -16.00
C ALA A 146 -12.42 -24.26 -15.14
N VAL A 147 -12.52 -23.91 -13.86
CA VAL A 147 -13.45 -24.52 -12.91
C VAL A 147 -14.41 -23.47 -12.40
N GLU A 148 -15.69 -23.74 -12.55
CA GLU A 148 -16.76 -22.90 -12.02
C GLU A 148 -17.01 -23.19 -10.55
N ILE A 149 -16.91 -22.17 -9.69
CA ILE A 149 -16.98 -22.31 -8.23
C ILE A 149 -17.91 -21.29 -7.57
N SER A 150 -18.39 -21.62 -6.40
CA SER A 150 -18.88 -20.66 -5.43
C SER A 150 -18.07 -20.82 -4.14
N ALA A 151 -17.14 -19.92 -3.92
CA ALA A 151 -16.32 -19.92 -2.71
C ALA A 151 -17.18 -19.77 -1.44
N LEU A 152 -18.28 -19.00 -1.52
CA LEU A 152 -19.21 -18.77 -0.41
C LEU A 152 -20.01 -20.04 -0.05
N LYS A 153 -20.47 -20.79 -1.07
CA LYS A 153 -21.30 -21.99 -0.87
C LYS A 153 -20.49 -23.29 -0.92
N GLY A 154 -19.21 -23.24 -1.18
CA GLY A 154 -18.34 -24.42 -1.31
C GLY A 154 -18.55 -25.24 -2.57
N LYS A 155 -19.39 -24.77 -3.54
CA LYS A 155 -19.67 -25.50 -4.76
C LYS A 155 -18.44 -25.47 -5.69
N GLY A 156 -18.09 -26.62 -6.28
CA GLY A 156 -16.99 -26.73 -7.23
C GLY A 156 -15.58 -26.72 -6.63
N ILE A 157 -15.42 -26.54 -5.31
CA ILE A 157 -14.13 -26.45 -4.63
C ILE A 157 -13.36 -27.77 -4.72
N ASP A 158 -14.04 -28.91 -4.49
CA ASP A 158 -13.40 -30.23 -4.62
C ASP A 158 -12.87 -30.46 -6.04
N LYS A 159 -13.64 -30.08 -7.07
CA LYS A 159 -13.22 -30.16 -8.47
C LYS A 159 -11.99 -29.27 -8.73
N LEU A 160 -11.95 -28.05 -8.16
CA LEU A 160 -10.78 -27.17 -8.26
C LEU A 160 -9.53 -27.83 -7.66
N LEU A 161 -9.64 -28.43 -6.47
CA LEU A 161 -8.55 -29.11 -5.80
C LEU A 161 -8.10 -30.38 -6.54
N GLU A 162 -9.03 -31.12 -7.13
CA GLU A 162 -8.73 -32.28 -8.00
C GLU A 162 -7.97 -31.83 -9.25
N THR A 163 -8.40 -30.76 -9.90
CA THR A 163 -7.71 -30.18 -11.07
C THR A 163 -6.29 -29.74 -10.72
N ILE A 164 -6.10 -29.07 -9.58
CA ILE A 164 -4.78 -28.66 -9.06
C ILE A 164 -3.90 -29.90 -8.84
N ASN A 165 -4.42 -30.95 -8.20
CA ASN A 165 -3.67 -32.17 -7.95
C ASN A 165 -3.26 -32.87 -9.26
N LEU A 166 -4.15 -32.89 -10.26
CA LEU A 166 -3.85 -33.48 -11.57
C LEU A 166 -2.72 -32.73 -12.28
N ILE A 167 -2.78 -31.40 -12.30
CA ILE A 167 -1.71 -30.56 -12.90
C ILE A 167 -0.41 -30.75 -12.13
N SER A 168 -0.46 -30.81 -10.79
CA SER A 168 0.72 -31.07 -9.95
C SER A 168 1.40 -32.39 -10.28
N GLU A 169 0.64 -33.44 -10.59
CA GLU A 169 1.16 -34.74 -11.03
C GLU A 169 1.78 -34.66 -12.43
N LEU A 170 1.13 -33.97 -13.37
CA LEU A 170 1.65 -33.79 -14.74
C LEU A 170 2.95 -32.99 -14.76
N GLN A 171 3.14 -32.09 -13.79
CA GLN A 171 4.37 -31.28 -13.64
C GLN A 171 5.49 -32.02 -12.91
N GLU A 172 5.26 -33.24 -12.41
CA GLU A 172 6.24 -34.05 -11.68
C GLU A 172 6.97 -33.28 -10.58
N ILE A 173 6.19 -32.53 -9.75
CA ILE A 173 6.72 -31.62 -8.72
C ILE A 173 7.46 -32.46 -7.65
N THR A 174 8.78 -32.37 -7.63
CA THR A 174 9.66 -33.13 -6.71
C THR A 174 10.67 -32.21 -6.02
N ALA A 175 11.26 -32.70 -4.92
CA ALA A 175 12.38 -32.08 -4.23
C ALA A 175 13.22 -33.13 -3.51
N ASP A 176 14.42 -32.79 -3.13
CA ASP A 176 15.30 -33.62 -2.33
C ASP A 176 15.36 -33.10 -0.89
N PRO A 177 14.75 -33.79 0.11
CA PRO A 177 14.78 -33.32 1.50
C PRO A 177 16.18 -33.34 2.13
N ASP A 178 17.13 -34.10 1.55
CA ASP A 178 18.50 -34.26 2.03
C ASP A 178 19.48 -33.30 1.31
N ALA A 179 18.99 -32.53 0.35
CA ALA A 179 19.77 -31.49 -0.33
C ALA A 179 20.06 -30.28 0.58
N PRO A 180 20.96 -29.35 0.20
CA PRO A 180 21.12 -28.08 0.85
C PRO A 180 19.79 -27.28 0.91
N LEU A 181 19.56 -26.59 2.03
CA LEU A 181 18.32 -25.85 2.26
C LEU A 181 18.14 -24.74 1.24
N GLU A 182 16.99 -24.72 0.60
CA GLU A 182 16.48 -23.61 -0.18
C GLU A 182 15.03 -23.31 0.24
N ALA A 183 14.82 -22.21 0.97
CA ALA A 183 13.50 -21.74 1.32
C ALA A 183 13.36 -20.28 0.92
N VAL A 184 12.19 -19.87 0.47
CA VAL A 184 11.96 -18.50 0.01
C VAL A 184 11.21 -17.72 1.06
N VAL A 185 11.68 -16.52 1.38
CA VAL A 185 11.02 -15.59 2.29
C VAL A 185 9.78 -15.02 1.60
N ILE A 186 8.61 -15.31 2.17
CA ILE A 186 7.32 -14.80 1.69
C ILE A 186 6.98 -13.49 2.35
N GLU A 187 7.26 -13.39 3.67
CA GLU A 187 7.05 -12.18 4.45
C GLU A 187 8.03 -12.11 5.61
N SER A 188 8.43 -10.90 6.00
CA SER A 188 9.25 -10.69 7.17
C SER A 188 8.74 -9.51 8.00
N SER A 189 8.85 -9.63 9.32
CA SER A 189 8.36 -8.65 10.27
C SER A 189 9.27 -8.52 11.49
N LYS A 190 9.14 -7.40 12.20
CA LYS A 190 9.90 -7.13 13.43
C LYS A 190 8.94 -6.76 14.56
N ASP A 191 8.66 -7.68 15.43
CA ASP A 191 7.82 -7.48 16.59
C ASP A 191 8.66 -7.23 17.85
N ALA A 192 8.24 -6.30 18.70
CA ALA A 192 8.97 -5.92 19.91
C ALA A 192 9.09 -7.06 20.94
N LYS A 193 8.18 -8.05 20.92
CA LYS A 193 8.15 -9.18 21.87
C LYS A 193 8.73 -10.45 21.28
N LYS A 194 8.40 -10.76 20.02
CA LYS A 194 8.85 -11.97 19.33
C LYS A 194 10.23 -11.81 18.68
N GLY A 195 10.66 -10.57 18.42
CA GLY A 195 11.83 -10.25 17.62
C GLY A 195 11.54 -10.31 16.14
N VAL A 196 12.56 -10.63 15.33
CA VAL A 196 12.41 -10.79 13.89
C VAL A 196 11.75 -12.14 13.60
N THR A 197 10.67 -12.10 12.80
CA THR A 197 9.99 -13.28 12.27
C THR A 197 10.01 -13.23 10.74
N ALA A 198 10.20 -14.40 10.13
CA ALA A 198 10.13 -14.56 8.68
C ALA A 198 9.25 -15.76 8.33
N THR A 199 8.23 -15.52 7.49
CA THR A 199 7.45 -16.61 6.89
C THR A 199 8.14 -17.07 5.63
N VAL A 200 8.44 -18.36 5.55
CA VAL A 200 9.14 -18.97 4.42
C VAL A 200 8.36 -20.15 3.87
N VAL A 201 8.62 -20.50 2.61
CA VAL A 201 8.20 -21.76 2.00
C VAL A 201 9.46 -22.53 1.58
N VAL A 202 9.61 -23.77 2.07
CA VAL A 202 10.75 -24.60 1.74
C VAL A 202 10.59 -25.18 0.34
N LYS A 203 11.56 -24.93 -0.53
CA LYS A 203 11.56 -25.46 -1.93
C LYS A 203 12.37 -26.74 -2.03
N ASN A 204 13.51 -26.80 -1.33
CA ASN A 204 14.42 -27.93 -1.34
C ASN A 204 15.15 -28.04 0.00
N GLY A 205 15.68 -29.24 0.34
CA GLY A 205 16.31 -29.50 1.63
C GLY A 205 15.32 -29.50 2.79
N THR A 206 15.81 -29.58 4.01
CA THR A 206 15.00 -29.60 5.24
C THR A 206 15.40 -28.45 6.15
N LEU A 207 14.44 -27.64 6.56
CA LEU A 207 14.64 -26.58 7.54
C LEU A 207 14.43 -27.13 8.96
N SER A 208 15.39 -26.93 9.85
CA SER A 208 15.36 -27.49 11.21
C SER A 208 15.67 -26.46 12.29
N ILE A 209 15.19 -26.72 13.52
CA ILE A 209 15.56 -25.89 14.67
C ILE A 209 17.08 -25.97 14.94
N LYS A 210 17.67 -24.89 15.45
CA LYS A 210 19.09 -24.72 15.74
C LYS A 210 20.01 -24.67 14.50
N GLN A 211 19.47 -24.71 13.30
CA GLN A 211 20.22 -24.57 12.05
C GLN A 211 20.69 -23.11 11.90
N ASP A 212 21.92 -22.92 11.47
CA ASP A 212 22.47 -21.62 11.13
C ASP A 212 22.09 -21.29 9.69
N ILE A 213 21.43 -20.17 9.48
CA ILE A 213 20.82 -19.76 8.21
C ILE A 213 21.26 -18.36 7.81
N TYR A 214 21.21 -18.08 6.52
CA TYR A 214 21.37 -16.73 6.00
C TYR A 214 20.40 -16.48 4.84
N ALA A 215 20.01 -15.23 4.66
CA ALA A 215 19.21 -14.78 3.53
C ALA A 215 19.58 -13.32 3.22
N ASP A 216 19.97 -13.04 1.98
CA ASP A 216 20.29 -11.69 1.50
C ASP A 216 21.25 -10.92 2.44
N GLY A 217 22.34 -11.56 2.85
CA GLY A 217 23.33 -10.99 3.78
C GLY A 217 22.89 -10.94 5.26
N VAL A 218 21.65 -11.31 5.58
CA VAL A 218 21.17 -11.39 6.96
C VAL A 218 21.37 -12.79 7.52
N GLU A 219 22.20 -12.89 8.55
CA GLU A 219 22.45 -14.15 9.25
C GLU A 219 21.39 -14.39 10.34
N GLY A 220 21.22 -15.65 10.68
CA GLY A 220 20.34 -16.06 11.75
C GLY A 220 20.64 -17.48 12.24
N ARG A 221 20.04 -17.82 13.38
CA ARG A 221 19.96 -19.18 13.86
C ARG A 221 18.53 -19.51 14.22
N VAL A 222 17.99 -20.55 13.67
CA VAL A 222 16.61 -20.97 13.89
C VAL A 222 16.39 -21.28 15.37
N LYS A 223 15.74 -20.36 16.09
CA LYS A 223 15.39 -20.52 17.52
C LYS A 223 14.07 -21.24 17.68
N LYS A 224 13.11 -20.92 16.78
CA LYS A 224 11.78 -21.50 16.79
C LYS A 224 11.27 -21.62 15.36
N LEU A 225 10.54 -22.71 15.10
CA LEU A 225 9.73 -22.91 13.91
C LEU A 225 8.28 -23.08 14.33
N SER A 226 7.37 -22.44 13.61
CA SER A 226 5.92 -22.62 13.81
C SER A 226 5.20 -22.79 12.48
N SER A 227 4.10 -23.55 12.53
CA SER A 227 3.15 -23.62 11.40
C SER A 227 2.32 -22.34 11.31
N ALA A 228 1.56 -22.18 10.23
CA ALA A 228 0.59 -21.10 10.08
C ALA A 228 -0.49 -21.07 11.20
N THR A 229 -0.75 -22.22 11.86
CA THR A 229 -1.66 -22.34 12.99
C THR A 229 -0.99 -22.05 14.34
N GLY A 230 0.31 -21.73 14.35
CA GLY A 230 1.09 -21.41 15.54
C GLY A 230 1.64 -22.65 16.29
N GLU A 231 1.48 -23.86 15.74
CA GLU A 231 2.05 -25.08 16.30
C GLU A 231 3.57 -25.10 16.17
N ASN A 232 4.25 -25.54 17.23
CA ASN A 232 5.71 -25.64 17.20
C ASN A 232 6.15 -26.82 16.33
N LEU A 233 7.09 -26.56 15.42
CA LEU A 233 7.68 -27.55 14.54
C LEU A 233 9.14 -27.79 14.91
N ILE A 234 9.64 -29.03 14.73
CA ILE A 234 11.06 -29.36 14.90
C ILE A 234 11.78 -29.22 13.56
N GLN A 235 11.13 -29.64 12.49
CA GLN A 235 11.63 -29.59 11.12
C GLN A 235 10.50 -29.30 10.14
N VAL A 236 10.84 -28.78 8.97
CA VAL A 236 9.92 -28.47 7.86
C VAL A 236 10.50 -29.03 6.57
N LEU A 237 9.70 -29.86 5.89
CA LEU A 237 10.07 -30.53 4.65
C LEU A 237 9.78 -29.63 3.43
N PRO A 238 10.34 -29.92 2.24
CA PRO A 238 10.02 -29.22 1.01
C PRO A 238 8.53 -29.20 0.70
N GLY A 239 8.05 -28.07 0.18
CA GLY A 239 6.66 -27.82 -0.15
C GLY A 239 5.84 -27.24 1.01
N PHE A 240 6.35 -27.19 2.24
CA PHE A 240 5.62 -26.67 3.40
C PHE A 240 6.06 -25.27 3.80
N PRO A 241 5.13 -24.44 4.30
CA PRO A 241 5.43 -23.14 4.87
C PRO A 241 5.81 -23.26 6.35
N ALA A 242 6.60 -22.29 6.83
CA ALA A 242 6.89 -22.13 8.25
C ALA A 242 7.19 -20.67 8.61
N GLU A 243 6.87 -20.29 9.84
CA GLU A 243 7.35 -19.06 10.46
C GLU A 243 8.66 -19.35 11.22
N ILE A 244 9.71 -18.62 10.89
CA ILE A 244 11.02 -18.70 11.52
C ILE A 244 11.18 -17.54 12.50
N ILE A 245 11.65 -17.84 13.71
CA ILE A 245 12.18 -16.83 14.65
C ILE A 245 13.66 -17.13 14.83
N GLY A 246 14.52 -16.12 14.56
CA GLY A 246 15.94 -16.29 14.80
C GLY A 246 16.89 -15.50 13.93
N PHE A 247 16.43 -14.82 12.91
CA PHE A 247 17.24 -13.87 12.15
C PHE A 247 17.70 -12.69 13.02
N LYS A 248 18.85 -12.11 12.70
CA LYS A 248 19.39 -10.93 13.38
C LYS A 248 18.63 -9.65 13.00
N ASP A 249 18.20 -9.55 11.74
CA ASP A 249 17.34 -8.48 11.21
C ASP A 249 16.34 -9.07 10.22
N ALA A 250 15.35 -8.27 9.75
CA ALA A 250 14.34 -8.73 8.81
C ALA A 250 15.01 -9.02 7.45
N PRO A 251 14.96 -10.27 6.94
CA PRO A 251 15.45 -10.59 5.61
C PRO A 251 14.50 -10.02 4.56
N SER A 252 15.05 -9.65 3.39
CA SER A 252 14.26 -9.14 2.27
C SER A 252 13.25 -10.18 1.77
N VAL A 253 12.02 -9.74 1.48
CA VAL A 253 10.99 -10.61 0.93
C VAL A 253 11.39 -11.06 -0.48
N GLY A 254 11.23 -12.37 -0.76
CA GLY A 254 11.68 -13.01 -2.01
C GLY A 254 13.12 -13.52 -1.96
N SER A 255 13.90 -13.21 -0.93
CA SER A 255 15.24 -13.76 -0.75
C SER A 255 15.20 -15.25 -0.45
N VAL A 256 16.27 -15.95 -0.80
CA VAL A 256 16.41 -17.38 -0.56
C VAL A 256 17.15 -17.62 0.75
N VAL A 257 16.49 -18.29 1.68
CA VAL A 257 17.10 -18.77 2.93
C VAL A 257 17.92 -20.00 2.62
N LYS A 258 19.18 -19.95 2.99
CA LYS A 258 20.18 -21.00 2.79
C LYS A 258 20.80 -21.40 4.12
N ASP A 259 21.33 -22.63 4.19
CA ASP A 259 22.11 -23.10 5.32
C ASP A 259 23.50 -22.50 5.25
N SER A 260 23.95 -21.85 6.33
CA SER A 260 25.27 -21.21 6.39
C SER A 260 26.44 -22.21 6.36
N SER A 261 26.19 -23.47 6.70
CA SER A 261 27.21 -24.54 6.74
C SER A 261 27.27 -25.37 5.46
N ALA A 262 26.28 -25.21 4.55
CA ALA A 262 26.20 -26.01 3.32
C ALA A 262 26.97 -25.36 2.17
N THR A 263 27.59 -26.20 1.33
CA THR A 263 28.20 -25.75 0.08
C THR A 263 27.14 -25.76 -1.02
N TYR A 264 26.85 -24.59 -1.59
CA TYR A 264 25.96 -24.46 -2.73
C TYR A 264 26.78 -24.49 -4.03
N PRO A 265 26.29 -25.14 -5.11
CA PRO A 265 26.92 -24.99 -6.41
C PRO A 265 26.95 -23.50 -6.78
N GLU A 266 28.13 -23.03 -7.21
CA GLU A 266 28.23 -21.67 -7.75
C GLU A 266 27.30 -21.57 -8.97
N VAL A 267 26.18 -20.88 -8.85
CA VAL A 267 25.43 -20.42 -9.99
C VAL A 267 26.30 -19.33 -10.59
N SER A 268 26.89 -19.60 -11.75
CA SER A 268 27.57 -18.59 -12.55
C SER A 268 26.53 -17.52 -12.87
N GLU A 269 26.47 -16.47 -12.05
CA GLU A 269 25.79 -15.25 -12.42
C GLU A 269 26.46 -14.74 -13.68
N ASP A 270 25.71 -14.79 -14.77
CA ASP A 270 26.11 -14.23 -16.04
C ASP A 270 26.19 -12.70 -15.89
N LYS A 271 27.34 -12.23 -15.34
CA LYS A 271 27.66 -10.80 -15.12
C LYS A 271 27.87 -10.03 -16.43
N SER A 272 27.35 -10.54 -17.55
CA SER A 272 27.55 -9.95 -18.87
C SER A 272 26.45 -9.02 -19.37
N LYS A 273 25.48 -8.60 -18.51
CA LYS A 273 24.39 -7.70 -18.96
C LYS A 273 24.16 -6.40 -18.20
N ASP A 274 25.05 -6.01 -17.27
CA ASP A 274 24.94 -4.70 -16.61
C ASP A 274 26.18 -3.79 -16.80
N LYS A 275 26.65 -3.69 -18.04
CA LYS A 275 27.50 -2.56 -18.48
C LYS A 275 27.14 -2.20 -19.90
N ASN A 276 26.42 -1.12 -20.05
CA ASN A 276 26.09 -0.29 -21.19
C ASN A 276 24.59 -0.15 -21.42
N VAL A 277 23.96 0.73 -20.68
CA VAL A 277 22.86 1.53 -21.19
C VAL A 277 23.20 3.00 -20.89
N GLU A 278 24.14 3.55 -21.65
CA GLU A 278 24.13 4.98 -21.94
C GLU A 278 23.40 5.17 -23.27
N ALA A 279 22.43 6.06 -23.23
CA ALA A 279 21.87 6.83 -24.32
C ALA A 279 21.46 6.08 -25.61
N GLY A 280 20.18 5.89 -25.74
CA GLY A 280 19.50 5.52 -26.95
C GLY A 280 17.99 5.58 -26.75
N ALA A 281 17.47 6.81 -26.58
CA ALA A 281 16.03 7.04 -26.58
C ALA A 281 15.51 6.85 -28.01
N GLU A 282 14.94 5.70 -28.31
CA GLU A 282 13.92 5.56 -29.35
C GLU A 282 12.62 5.17 -28.65
N SER A 283 11.74 6.16 -28.58
CA SER A 283 10.38 6.07 -28.08
C SER A 283 9.54 5.19 -29.01
N ASP A 284 9.24 3.96 -28.60
CA ASP A 284 8.10 3.23 -29.15
C ASP A 284 6.81 3.78 -28.51
N GLU A 285 6.11 4.58 -29.30
CA GLU A 285 4.75 5.07 -29.04
C GLU A 285 3.72 3.93 -29.17
N SER A 286 3.67 2.98 -28.23
CA SER A 286 2.58 1.99 -28.22
C SER A 286 2.09 1.52 -26.87
N ASP A 287 2.58 2.09 -25.73
CA ASP A 287 2.10 1.75 -24.38
C ASP A 287 1.37 2.90 -23.67
N LYS A 288 0.50 3.59 -24.40
CA LYS A 288 -0.49 4.48 -23.77
C LYS A 288 -1.87 3.82 -23.80
N GLU A 289 -2.11 2.81 -22.98
CA GLU A 289 -3.49 2.43 -22.60
C GLU A 289 -3.44 1.49 -21.39
N SER A 290 -3.82 1.99 -20.29
CA SER A 290 -4.47 1.50 -19.07
C SER A 290 -3.85 2.08 -17.81
N LYS A 291 -3.99 3.40 -17.64
CA LYS A 291 -3.98 4.00 -16.32
C LYS A 291 -5.38 3.81 -15.77
N ASP A 292 -5.48 3.08 -14.67
CA ASP A 292 -6.72 2.92 -13.92
C ASP A 292 -7.32 4.30 -13.62
N ASP A 293 -8.66 4.39 -13.69
CA ASP A 293 -9.53 5.57 -13.55
C ASP A 293 -9.57 6.15 -12.09
N TRP A 294 -8.48 5.98 -11.36
CA TRP A 294 -8.14 6.73 -10.16
C TRP A 294 -7.07 7.72 -10.59
N GLY A 295 -7.55 8.89 -11.06
CA GLY A 295 -6.78 9.95 -11.66
C GLY A 295 -5.36 10.05 -11.10
N ASP A 296 -4.38 9.54 -11.85
CA ASP A 296 -3.00 9.95 -11.74
C ASP A 296 -2.95 11.45 -12.02
N ILE A 297 -3.13 12.24 -10.98
CA ILE A 297 -2.79 13.65 -11.03
C ILE A 297 -1.27 13.66 -11.10
N ASP A 298 -0.74 13.90 -12.28
CA ASP A 298 0.69 14.12 -12.47
C ASP A 298 1.04 15.49 -11.85
N PHE A 299 1.41 15.44 -10.58
CA PHE A 299 1.78 16.62 -9.80
C PHE A 299 3.00 17.33 -10.36
N SER A 300 3.84 16.65 -11.17
CA SER A 300 5.03 17.24 -11.77
C SER A 300 4.70 18.32 -12.82
N GLN A 301 3.49 18.28 -13.41
CA GLN A 301 3.03 19.29 -14.38
C GLN A 301 2.47 20.56 -13.74
N LEU A 302 2.22 20.56 -12.42
CA LEU A 302 1.64 21.69 -11.70
C LEU A 302 2.68 22.62 -11.05
N ILE A 303 3.97 22.26 -11.09
CA ILE A 303 5.02 22.99 -10.39
C ILE A 303 6.06 23.49 -11.39
N GLU A 304 6.07 24.78 -11.67
CA GLU A 304 7.17 25.48 -12.31
C GLU A 304 8.39 25.55 -11.37
N ASP A 305 9.56 25.38 -11.91
CA ASP A 305 10.87 24.95 -11.38
C ASP A 305 11.58 25.91 -10.39
N GLU A 306 10.88 26.42 -9.35
CA GLU A 306 11.53 27.17 -8.27
C GLU A 306 11.17 26.56 -6.90
N GLY A 307 11.98 25.59 -6.42
CA GLY A 307 11.91 25.07 -5.04
C GLY A 307 10.65 24.28 -4.74
N LYS A 308 10.52 23.12 -5.37
CA LYS A 308 9.38 22.19 -5.09
C LYS A 308 9.28 21.94 -3.58
N PRO A 309 8.13 22.18 -2.96
CA PRO A 309 7.96 21.82 -1.56
C PRO A 309 8.02 20.29 -1.43
N GLU A 310 9.07 19.78 -0.79
CA GLU A 310 9.23 18.36 -0.54
C GLU A 310 8.62 17.99 0.80
N LEU A 311 7.83 16.91 0.81
CA LEU A 311 7.32 16.34 2.05
C LEU A 311 8.34 15.36 2.63
N ASN A 312 8.94 15.72 3.77
CA ASN A 312 9.84 14.81 4.48
C ASN A 312 9.06 13.74 5.21
N LEU A 313 9.41 12.47 5.00
CA LEU A 313 8.72 11.31 5.55
C LEU A 313 9.65 10.38 6.33
N ILE A 314 9.13 9.82 7.41
CA ILE A 314 9.66 8.60 8.04
C ILE A 314 8.53 7.56 7.98
N ILE A 315 8.79 6.38 7.41
CA ILE A 315 7.79 5.35 7.19
C ILE A 315 8.13 4.12 8.03
N LYS A 316 7.17 3.69 8.85
CA LYS A 316 7.23 2.47 9.66
C LYS A 316 6.06 1.57 9.32
N ALA A 317 6.33 0.34 8.93
CA ALA A 317 5.33 -0.68 8.65
C ALA A 317 5.58 -1.92 9.52
N ASP A 318 4.58 -2.75 9.66
CA ASP A 318 4.67 -4.00 10.44
C ASP A 318 5.45 -5.10 9.69
N THR A 319 5.34 -5.14 8.35
CA THR A 319 6.06 -6.10 7.51
C THR A 319 6.85 -5.42 6.40
N GLU A 320 7.84 -6.14 5.85
CA GLU A 320 8.65 -5.67 4.72
C GLU A 320 7.80 -5.50 3.45
N GLY A 321 6.85 -6.41 3.23
CA GLY A 321 5.97 -6.36 2.08
C GLY A 321 5.04 -5.13 2.10
N THR A 322 4.44 -4.79 3.25
CA THR A 322 3.62 -3.58 3.39
C THR A 322 4.46 -2.31 3.26
N LEU A 323 5.68 -2.30 3.80
CA LEU A 323 6.61 -1.19 3.63
C LEU A 323 6.91 -0.93 2.16
N GLU A 324 7.21 -2.00 1.42
CA GLU A 324 7.50 -1.91 -0.02
C GLU A 324 6.29 -1.42 -0.83
N ALA A 325 5.08 -1.90 -0.49
CA ALA A 325 3.84 -1.44 -1.13
C ALA A 325 3.62 0.07 -0.92
N ILE A 326 3.84 0.56 0.30
CA ILE A 326 3.75 2.00 0.61
C ILE A 326 4.79 2.78 -0.20
N MET A 327 6.05 2.32 -0.23
CA MET A 327 7.13 2.97 -0.98
C MET A 327 6.89 3.04 -2.49
N GLN A 328 6.16 2.08 -3.06
CA GLN A 328 5.78 2.11 -4.49
C GLN A 328 4.62 3.06 -4.81
N THR A 329 3.80 3.37 -3.81
CA THR A 329 2.62 4.21 -3.97
C THR A 329 2.94 5.69 -3.76
N ILE A 330 4.02 5.98 -3.01
CA ILE A 330 4.46 7.34 -2.74
C ILE A 330 5.23 7.86 -3.95
N ASP A 331 4.84 9.06 -4.42
CA ASP A 331 5.58 9.78 -5.45
C ASP A 331 6.92 10.28 -4.88
N LEU A 332 8.01 9.65 -5.34
CA LEU A 332 9.36 9.97 -4.88
C LEU A 332 9.90 11.30 -5.44
N ASP A 333 9.28 11.84 -6.51
CA ASP A 333 9.72 13.12 -7.09
C ASP A 333 9.28 14.32 -6.24
N SER A 334 8.23 14.14 -5.44
CA SER A 334 7.65 15.19 -4.58
C SER A 334 7.83 14.90 -3.09
N THR A 335 8.54 13.82 -2.73
CA THR A 335 8.74 13.39 -1.34
C THR A 335 10.17 12.99 -1.05
N ASN A 336 10.64 13.36 0.15
CA ASN A 336 11.93 12.96 0.65
C ASN A 336 11.77 11.95 1.79
N VAL A 337 12.01 10.67 1.53
CA VAL A 337 11.94 9.61 2.54
C VAL A 337 13.25 9.54 3.30
N LEU A 338 13.31 10.19 4.46
CA LEU A 338 14.51 10.23 5.31
C LEU A 338 14.83 8.87 5.91
N LYS A 339 13.82 8.07 6.22
CA LYS A 339 13.99 6.74 6.79
C LYS A 339 12.75 5.87 6.55
N SER A 340 12.98 4.65 6.17
CA SER A 340 11.96 3.61 6.12
C SER A 340 12.41 2.38 6.93
N GLY A 341 11.45 1.55 7.37
CA GLY A 341 11.82 0.31 8.06
C GLY A 341 10.67 -0.39 8.73
N VAL A 342 10.89 -1.67 8.99
CA VAL A 342 9.92 -2.56 9.63
C VAL A 342 9.98 -2.42 11.15
N GLY A 343 8.80 -2.39 11.79
CA GLY A 343 8.62 -2.34 13.23
C GLY A 343 8.04 -1.03 13.75
N ALA A 344 7.95 -0.90 15.07
CA ALA A 344 7.33 0.26 15.72
C ALA A 344 8.19 1.53 15.62
N VAL A 345 7.54 2.68 15.70
CA VAL A 345 8.20 4.00 15.80
C VAL A 345 9.04 4.06 17.07
N THR A 346 10.28 4.53 16.94
CA THR A 346 11.29 4.62 18.00
C THR A 346 11.55 6.07 18.43
N GLU A 347 12.28 6.26 19.54
CA GLU A 347 12.70 7.58 20.03
C GLU A 347 13.64 8.26 19.00
N SER A 348 14.54 7.48 18.38
CA SER A 348 15.43 7.98 17.33
C SER A 348 14.69 8.50 16.10
N ASP A 349 13.51 7.91 15.76
CA ASP A 349 12.68 8.39 14.67
C ASP A 349 12.06 9.76 15.00
N ILE A 350 11.68 10.00 16.27
CA ILE A 350 11.19 11.31 16.73
C ILE A 350 12.31 12.37 16.68
N GLU A 351 13.53 12.03 17.15
CA GLU A 351 14.64 12.95 17.12
C GLU A 351 15.02 13.37 15.70
N MET A 352 14.99 12.41 14.76
CA MET A 352 15.24 12.68 13.34
C MET A 352 14.12 13.57 12.76
N ALA A 353 12.85 13.24 13.03
CA ALA A 353 11.70 13.98 12.51
C ALA A 353 11.66 15.44 12.99
N LYS A 354 12.09 15.72 14.23
CA LYS A 354 12.15 17.06 14.79
C LYS A 354 13.08 17.99 14.00
N THR A 355 14.19 17.47 13.51
CA THR A 355 15.23 18.26 12.83
C THR A 355 14.78 18.74 11.43
N SER A 356 13.84 18.03 10.78
CA SER A 356 13.51 18.23 9.37
C SER A 356 12.00 18.45 9.11
N GLU A 357 11.22 18.83 10.12
CA GLU A 357 9.74 18.99 10.03
C GLU A 357 9.04 17.80 9.34
N THR A 358 9.42 16.60 9.74
CA THR A 358 9.09 15.35 9.07
C THR A 358 7.77 14.78 9.58
N LEU A 359 6.93 14.27 8.68
CA LEU A 359 5.76 13.47 9.02
C LEU A 359 6.18 12.00 9.23
N ILE A 360 5.79 11.42 10.38
CA ILE A 360 5.98 9.99 10.63
C ILE A 360 4.70 9.24 10.27
N ILE A 361 4.82 8.28 9.34
CA ILE A 361 3.76 7.34 8.96
C ILE A 361 4.00 6.03 9.69
N SER A 362 2.99 5.55 10.41
CA SER A 362 2.97 4.27 11.11
C SER A 362 1.86 3.40 10.52
N PHE A 363 2.22 2.36 9.78
CA PHE A 363 1.27 1.46 9.13
C PHE A 363 1.20 0.12 9.86
N HIS A 364 0.00 -0.29 10.34
CA HIS A 364 -0.25 -1.50 11.14
C HIS A 364 0.63 -1.65 12.39
N THR A 365 1.40 -0.62 12.77
CA THR A 365 2.26 -0.65 13.95
C THR A 365 1.65 0.13 15.12
N LYS A 366 1.81 -0.38 16.33
CA LYS A 366 1.30 0.29 17.55
C LYS A 366 2.30 1.34 18.02
N VAL A 367 1.91 2.61 17.96
CA VAL A 367 2.69 3.70 18.55
C VAL A 367 2.46 3.72 20.08
N SER A 368 3.52 3.52 20.85
CA SER A 368 3.43 3.49 22.31
C SER A 368 3.06 4.85 22.89
N ASN A 369 2.41 4.86 24.07
CA ASN A 369 2.04 6.11 24.76
C ASN A 369 3.25 6.99 25.09
N LYS A 370 4.43 6.38 25.33
CA LYS A 370 5.68 7.11 25.55
C LYS A 370 6.06 7.90 24.29
N ILE A 371 6.05 7.25 23.14
CA ILE A 371 6.37 7.87 21.84
C ILE A 371 5.35 8.96 21.48
N LYS A 372 4.04 8.72 21.69
CA LYS A 372 3.01 9.76 21.44
C LYS A 372 3.22 11.01 22.30
N LYS A 373 3.59 10.85 23.59
CA LYS A 373 3.89 11.99 24.47
C LYS A 373 5.14 12.74 24.03
N MET A 374 6.19 12.01 23.65
CA MET A 374 7.44 12.58 23.17
C MET A 374 7.22 13.35 21.85
N ALA A 375 6.54 12.76 20.88
CA ALA A 375 6.19 13.42 19.62
C ALA A 375 5.41 14.72 19.86
N LYS A 376 4.41 14.70 20.76
CA LYS A 376 3.64 15.91 21.09
C LYS A 376 4.51 16.99 21.75
N ALA A 377 5.45 16.61 22.62
CA ALA A 377 6.37 17.56 23.28
C ALA A 377 7.34 18.21 22.27
N GLU A 378 7.77 17.46 21.27
CA GLU A 378 8.73 17.89 20.24
C GLU A 378 8.05 18.47 18.98
N GLY A 379 6.70 18.53 18.93
CA GLY A 379 5.94 19.07 17.80
C GLY A 379 5.93 18.15 16.57
N VAL A 380 6.33 16.88 16.71
CA VAL A 380 6.39 15.90 15.62
C VAL A 380 5.01 15.30 15.37
N LYS A 381 4.58 15.26 14.10
CA LYS A 381 3.33 14.66 13.68
C LYS A 381 3.52 13.18 13.39
N ILE A 382 2.68 12.32 14.01
CA ILE A 382 2.61 10.88 13.72
C ILE A 382 1.20 10.56 13.24
N LYS A 383 1.09 9.97 12.05
CA LYS A 383 -0.17 9.45 11.51
C LYS A 383 -0.12 7.92 11.49
N SER A 384 -1.18 7.27 11.96
CA SER A 384 -1.28 5.82 12.02
C SER A 384 -2.41 5.34 11.13
N TYR A 385 -2.15 4.31 10.31
CA TYR A 385 -3.10 3.74 9.36
C TYR A 385 -3.13 2.22 9.48
N ASP A 386 -4.33 1.67 9.31
CA ASP A 386 -4.57 0.22 9.27
C ASP A 386 -5.10 -0.23 7.88
N ILE A 387 -5.35 0.70 6.96
CA ILE A 387 -5.84 0.44 5.60
C ILE A 387 -5.03 1.27 4.62
N ILE A 388 -4.44 0.62 3.61
CA ILE A 388 -3.55 1.28 2.66
C ILE A 388 -4.26 2.37 1.84
N TYR A 389 -5.54 2.20 1.50
CA TYR A 389 -6.32 3.21 0.78
C TYR A 389 -6.40 4.53 1.54
N LYS A 390 -6.66 4.46 2.87
CA LYS A 390 -6.72 5.67 3.71
C LYS A 390 -5.38 6.38 3.81
N LEU A 391 -4.29 5.61 3.79
CA LEU A 391 -2.95 6.19 3.75
C LEU A 391 -2.73 6.94 2.44
N ILE A 392 -3.08 6.32 1.31
CA ILE A 392 -2.92 6.91 -0.04
C ILE A 392 -3.75 8.18 -0.18
N GLU A 393 -5.03 8.13 0.20
CA GLU A 393 -5.94 9.29 0.16
C GLU A 393 -5.42 10.46 1.01
N ASP A 394 -4.99 10.18 2.24
CA ASP A 394 -4.46 11.23 3.12
C ASP A 394 -3.11 11.76 2.62
N PHE A 395 -2.28 10.89 2.03
CA PHE A 395 -1.04 11.29 1.41
C PHE A 395 -1.29 12.24 0.23
N GLN A 396 -2.20 11.90 -0.68
CA GLN A 396 -2.60 12.77 -1.79
C GLN A 396 -3.13 14.11 -1.30
N LYS A 397 -3.94 14.12 -0.23
CA LYS A 397 -4.42 15.33 0.43
C LYS A 397 -3.27 16.19 0.99
N GLN A 398 -2.26 15.54 1.62
CA GLN A 398 -1.08 16.28 2.12
C GLN A 398 -0.28 16.91 0.97
N MET A 399 -0.14 16.18 -0.14
CA MET A 399 0.55 16.69 -1.33
C MET A 399 -0.20 17.88 -1.95
N LEU A 400 -1.53 17.79 -2.08
CA LEU A 400 -2.36 18.90 -2.55
C LEU A 400 -2.22 20.13 -1.64
N LYS A 401 -2.18 19.95 -0.31
CA LYS A 401 -1.97 21.04 0.64
C LYS A 401 -0.61 21.72 0.51
N LEU A 402 0.41 21.00 0.07
CA LEU A 402 1.74 21.58 -0.19
C LEU A 402 1.73 22.46 -1.44
N ILE A 403 0.94 22.09 -2.47
CA ILE A 403 0.81 22.83 -3.72
C ILE A 403 -0.18 23.99 -3.54
N GLU A 404 -1.33 23.73 -2.92
CA GLU A 404 -2.37 24.70 -2.64
C GLU A 404 -2.68 24.74 -1.13
N PRO A 405 -1.95 25.54 -0.34
CA PRO A 405 -2.14 25.62 1.12
C PRO A 405 -3.56 25.98 1.57
N THR A 406 -4.40 26.50 0.67
CA THR A 406 -5.76 26.98 0.93
C THR A 406 -6.85 25.96 0.58
N ILE A 407 -6.50 24.74 0.20
CA ILE A 407 -7.48 23.74 -0.30
C ILE A 407 -8.55 23.33 0.74
N ASP A 408 -8.23 23.39 2.04
CA ASP A 408 -9.17 23.09 3.12
C ASP A 408 -9.91 24.34 3.62
N GLU A 409 -9.73 25.49 2.97
CA GLU A 409 -10.31 26.73 3.40
C GLU A 409 -11.67 26.95 2.72
N VAL A 410 -12.71 26.99 3.53
CA VAL A 410 -14.04 27.37 3.06
C VAL A 410 -14.20 28.87 3.19
N VAL A 411 -14.28 29.57 2.07
CA VAL A 411 -14.54 31.03 2.03
C VAL A 411 -15.93 31.32 2.57
N LEU A 412 -15.99 32.12 3.62
CA LEU A 412 -17.24 32.55 4.28
C LEU A 412 -17.75 33.89 3.71
N GLY A 413 -16.83 34.76 3.32
CA GLY A 413 -17.16 36.05 2.74
C GLY A 413 -15.93 36.82 2.30
N GLU A 414 -16.14 37.76 1.38
CA GLU A 414 -15.10 38.64 0.83
C GLU A 414 -15.49 40.11 0.97
N ALA A 415 -14.52 40.94 1.32
CA ALA A 415 -14.69 42.38 1.37
C ALA A 415 -13.53 43.12 0.70
N GLU A 416 -13.82 44.15 -0.04
CA GLU A 416 -12.82 45.02 -0.67
C GLU A 416 -12.52 46.22 0.21
N ILE A 417 -11.26 46.57 0.35
CA ILE A 417 -10.81 47.77 1.04
C ILE A 417 -11.04 48.97 0.14
N MET A 418 -12.01 49.80 0.51
CA MET A 418 -12.40 51.00 -0.26
C MET A 418 -11.63 52.24 0.19
N GLN A 419 -11.25 52.31 1.47
CA GLN A 419 -10.60 53.48 2.04
C GLN A 419 -9.79 53.10 3.29
N ILE A 420 -8.71 53.83 3.56
CA ILE A 420 -7.86 53.61 4.73
C ILE A 420 -7.97 54.83 5.64
N PHE A 421 -8.25 54.64 6.91
CA PHE A 421 -8.31 55.65 7.92
C PHE A 421 -7.21 55.47 8.96
N GLU A 422 -6.68 56.54 9.51
CA GLU A 422 -5.80 56.49 10.68
C GLU A 422 -6.50 57.11 11.88
N MET A 423 -6.66 56.31 12.95
CA MET A 423 -7.22 56.79 14.23
C MET A 423 -6.37 56.29 15.40
N LYS A 424 -5.92 57.22 16.24
CA LYS A 424 -5.15 56.93 17.48
C LYS A 424 -3.92 56.01 17.24
N GLY A 425 -3.27 56.10 16.07
CA GLY A 425 -2.10 55.30 15.72
C GLY A 425 -2.41 53.88 15.25
N ASP A 426 -3.67 53.54 15.01
CA ASP A 426 -4.08 52.28 14.34
C ASP A 426 -4.59 52.59 12.94
N LYS A 427 -4.15 51.83 11.93
CA LYS A 427 -4.71 51.88 10.57
C LYS A 427 -6.01 51.07 10.52
N ILE A 428 -7.05 51.63 9.97
CA ILE A 428 -8.38 51.01 9.82
C ILE A 428 -8.66 50.81 8.35
N ALA A 429 -8.94 49.58 7.96
CA ALA A 429 -9.39 49.23 6.62
C ALA A 429 -10.92 49.46 6.52
N GLY A 430 -11.33 50.54 5.88
CA GLY A 430 -12.72 50.79 5.53
C GLY A 430 -13.10 49.93 4.34
N SER A 431 -13.89 48.87 4.59
CA SER A 431 -14.14 47.80 3.63
C SER A 431 -15.62 47.63 3.35
N LYS A 432 -15.95 47.09 2.18
CA LYS A 432 -17.31 46.74 1.77
C LYS A 432 -17.39 45.26 1.44
N VAL A 433 -18.32 44.56 2.09
CA VAL A 433 -18.53 43.12 1.84
C VAL A 433 -19.11 42.93 0.44
N LYS A 434 -18.41 42.15 -0.40
CA LYS A 434 -18.85 41.77 -1.75
C LYS A 434 -19.74 40.53 -1.69
N THR A 435 -19.29 39.46 -1.03
CA THR A 435 -19.98 38.19 -0.95
C THR A 435 -19.97 37.65 0.48
N GLY A 436 -20.95 36.81 0.82
CA GLY A 436 -21.01 36.08 2.07
C GLY A 436 -21.25 36.89 3.34
N GLU A 437 -20.76 36.36 4.46
CA GLU A 437 -20.83 36.99 5.79
C GLU A 437 -19.45 36.91 6.46
N ILE A 438 -19.02 37.96 7.11
CA ILE A 438 -17.73 38.09 7.78
C ILE A 438 -17.96 38.25 9.28
N LYS A 439 -17.35 37.36 10.10
CA LYS A 439 -17.43 37.44 11.57
C LYS A 439 -16.06 37.77 12.14
N LYS A 440 -16.04 38.49 13.27
CA LYS A 440 -14.81 38.93 13.95
C LYS A 440 -13.86 37.78 14.30
N ASN A 441 -14.39 36.57 14.54
CA ASN A 441 -13.64 35.41 14.96
C ASN A 441 -13.24 34.46 13.81
N ASP A 442 -13.59 34.81 12.57
CA ASP A 442 -13.15 34.04 11.40
C ASP A 442 -11.65 34.21 11.19
N LEU A 443 -11.06 33.34 10.42
CA LEU A 443 -9.70 33.48 9.90
C LEU A 443 -9.72 34.40 8.67
N PHE A 444 -8.64 35.11 8.45
CA PHE A 444 -8.60 36.11 7.38
C PHE A 444 -7.35 36.01 6.54
N HIS A 445 -7.52 36.09 5.23
CA HIS A 445 -6.46 36.40 4.29
C HIS A 445 -6.63 37.83 3.75
N LEU A 446 -5.52 38.49 3.48
CA LEU A 446 -5.44 39.72 2.71
C LEU A 446 -4.86 39.36 1.36
N LYS A 447 -5.63 39.59 0.27
CA LYS A 447 -5.21 39.29 -1.11
C LYS A 447 -4.96 40.62 -1.87
N ARG A 448 -3.90 40.62 -2.68
CA ARG A 448 -3.59 41.65 -3.67
C ARG A 448 -3.28 40.93 -4.99
N ASP A 449 -3.96 41.33 -6.08
CA ASP A 449 -3.83 40.70 -7.40
C ASP A 449 -3.93 39.14 -7.33
N ASP A 450 -4.98 38.66 -6.61
CA ASP A 450 -5.27 37.26 -6.32
C ASP A 450 -4.20 36.47 -5.51
N LYS A 451 -3.12 37.12 -5.09
CA LYS A 451 -2.10 36.52 -4.22
C LYS A 451 -2.33 36.87 -2.75
N ILE A 452 -2.22 35.89 -1.87
CA ILE A 452 -2.27 36.11 -0.42
C ILE A 452 -0.99 36.80 0.00
N ILE A 453 -1.12 38.05 0.50
CA ILE A 453 0.00 38.84 0.99
C ILE A 453 0.20 38.73 2.49
N ALA A 454 -0.87 38.42 3.23
CA ALA A 454 -0.82 38.20 4.67
C ALA A 454 -2.07 37.46 5.18
N SER A 455 -1.95 36.87 6.37
CA SER A 455 -3.05 36.22 7.11
C SER A 455 -3.21 36.91 8.49
N PRO A 456 -3.82 38.11 8.54
CA PRO A 456 -3.82 38.90 9.74
C PRO A 456 -4.92 38.51 10.72
N ALA A 457 -4.61 38.55 12.02
CA ALA A 457 -5.64 38.46 13.05
C ALA A 457 -6.34 39.79 13.25
N VAL A 458 -7.67 39.76 13.31
CA VAL A 458 -8.51 40.95 13.54
C VAL A 458 -8.45 41.37 15.00
N LYS A 459 -8.32 42.66 15.23
CA LYS A 459 -8.41 43.32 16.54
C LYS A 459 -9.84 43.76 16.82
N ASN A 460 -10.44 44.52 15.88
CA ASN A 460 -11.77 45.04 16.03
C ASN A 460 -12.48 45.23 14.69
N MET A 461 -13.80 45.09 14.69
CA MET A 461 -14.70 45.44 13.58
C MET A 461 -15.69 46.50 14.03
N MET A 462 -15.91 47.53 13.22
CA MET A 462 -16.77 48.65 13.56
C MET A 462 -17.68 49.05 12.39
N HIS A 463 -18.90 49.42 12.71
CA HIS A 463 -19.78 50.12 11.75
C HIS A 463 -20.08 51.52 12.30
N GLY A 464 -19.54 52.53 11.64
CA GLY A 464 -19.55 53.90 12.18
C GLY A 464 -18.78 53.99 13.52
N LYS A 465 -19.48 54.22 14.63
CA LYS A 465 -18.90 54.31 15.98
C LYS A 465 -19.17 53.09 16.86
N GLU A 466 -19.93 52.12 16.35
CA GLU A 466 -20.33 50.91 17.10
C GLU A 466 -19.47 49.73 16.74
N GLU A 467 -19.05 48.96 17.74
CA GLU A 467 -18.34 47.69 17.55
C GLU A 467 -19.35 46.62 17.14
N ILE A 468 -19.00 45.88 16.07
CA ILE A 468 -19.84 44.84 15.51
C ILE A 468 -19.07 43.50 15.52
N THR A 469 -19.82 42.41 15.59
CA THR A 469 -19.25 41.05 15.59
C THR A 469 -19.40 40.32 14.26
N ASN A 470 -20.33 40.79 13.41
CA ASN A 470 -20.58 40.22 12.08
C ASN A 470 -21.04 41.28 11.09
N VAL A 471 -20.78 41.05 9.80
CA VAL A 471 -21.19 41.92 8.68
C VAL A 471 -21.63 41.03 7.51
N LYS A 472 -22.77 41.40 6.91
CA LYS A 472 -23.33 40.69 5.75
C LYS A 472 -22.99 41.39 4.43
N ALA A 473 -23.19 40.68 3.33
CA ALA A 473 -22.97 41.19 1.98
C ALA A 473 -23.61 42.58 1.74
N LYS A 474 -22.92 43.45 0.99
CA LYS A 474 -23.25 44.83 0.64
C LYS A 474 -23.14 45.86 1.77
N SER A 475 -22.79 45.44 3.00
CA SER A 475 -22.58 46.36 4.12
C SER A 475 -21.14 46.88 4.15
N GLU A 476 -20.97 48.10 4.67
CA GLU A 476 -19.67 48.74 4.86
C GLU A 476 -19.26 48.65 6.33
N PHE A 477 -17.98 48.45 6.60
CA PHE A 477 -17.43 48.33 7.93
C PHE A 477 -15.96 48.73 7.97
N GLY A 478 -15.47 49.07 9.15
CA GLY A 478 -14.05 49.30 9.40
C GLY A 478 -13.41 48.09 10.12
N MET A 479 -12.31 47.59 9.63
CA MET A 479 -11.55 46.50 10.27
C MET A 479 -10.20 47.01 10.72
N THR A 480 -9.81 46.61 11.96
CA THR A 480 -8.50 46.91 12.52
C THR A 480 -7.78 45.59 12.80
N PHE A 481 -6.53 45.48 12.39
CA PHE A 481 -5.72 44.27 12.59
C PHE A 481 -4.85 44.36 13.84
N LYS A 482 -4.52 43.21 14.43
CA LYS A 482 -3.60 43.15 15.60
C LYS A 482 -2.19 43.60 15.23
N ASN A 483 -1.74 43.28 14.01
CA ASN A 483 -0.45 43.70 13.50
C ASN A 483 -0.53 45.14 12.96
N LYS A 484 0.01 46.11 13.71
CA LYS A 484 0.04 47.53 13.32
C LYS A 484 0.93 47.84 12.12
N LYS A 485 1.86 46.96 11.77
CA LYS A 485 2.80 47.11 10.64
C LYS A 485 2.27 46.44 9.36
N LEU A 486 1.02 45.91 9.38
CA LEU A 486 0.44 45.25 8.22
C LEU A 486 0.34 46.27 7.07
N ASP A 487 0.90 45.91 5.92
CA ASP A 487 0.81 46.69 4.69
C ASP A 487 -0.45 46.28 3.93
N PHE A 488 -1.45 47.12 3.93
CA PHE A 488 -2.66 46.98 3.13
C PHE A 488 -2.97 48.25 2.38
N GLN A 489 -3.59 48.13 1.21
CA GLN A 489 -3.86 49.21 0.28
C GLN A 489 -5.35 49.21 -0.12
N VAL A 490 -5.80 50.31 -0.69
CA VAL A 490 -7.13 50.38 -1.31
C VAL A 490 -7.15 49.47 -2.52
N GLY A 491 -8.18 48.62 -2.63
CA GLY A 491 -8.33 47.63 -3.64
C GLY A 491 -7.92 46.20 -3.18
N ASP A 492 -7.20 46.05 -2.04
CA ASP A 492 -6.95 44.76 -1.46
C ASP A 492 -8.26 44.06 -1.03
N ILE A 493 -8.30 42.73 -1.13
CA ILE A 493 -9.47 41.95 -0.76
C ILE A 493 -9.21 41.22 0.57
N ILE A 494 -10.12 41.42 1.52
CA ILE A 494 -10.14 40.65 2.77
C ILE A 494 -11.04 39.45 2.54
N VAL A 495 -10.48 38.23 2.67
CA VAL A 495 -11.20 36.97 2.56
C VAL A 495 -11.37 36.38 3.95
N ALA A 496 -12.61 36.19 4.39
CA ALA A 496 -12.93 35.50 5.61
C ALA A 496 -13.11 34.00 5.29
N TYR A 497 -12.43 33.12 6.03
CA TYR A 497 -12.48 31.69 5.81
C TYR A 497 -12.52 30.91 7.13
N LYS A 498 -12.91 29.67 7.05
CA LYS A 498 -12.73 28.65 8.10
C LYS A 498 -11.98 27.48 7.50
N ILE A 499 -11.19 26.79 8.32
CA ILE A 499 -10.61 25.51 7.97
C ILE A 499 -11.69 24.45 8.21
N GLU A 500 -11.95 23.62 7.23
CA GLU A 500 -12.80 22.45 7.41
C GLU A 500 -11.96 21.42 8.16
N ASP A 501 -12.20 21.26 9.48
CA ASP A 501 -11.57 20.21 10.27
C ASP A 501 -12.13 18.87 9.79
N ASP A 502 -11.27 18.01 9.23
CA ASP A 502 -11.58 16.59 9.04
C ASP A 502 -11.76 15.95 10.42
N GLU A 503 -13.00 15.58 10.82
CA GLU A 503 -13.30 14.77 11.99
C GLU A 503 -12.70 13.36 11.90
#